data_ec68a10dcb614b42554f477afce660ed
#
_entry.id   ec68a10dcb614b42554f477afce660ed
#
_cell.length_a   1.000
_cell.length_b   1.000
_cell.length_c   1.000
_cell.angle_alpha   90.00
_cell.angle_beta   90.00
_cell.angle_gamma   90.00
#
_symmetry.space_group_name_H-M   'P 1'
#
loop_
_entity.id
_entity.type
_entity.pdbx_description
1 polymer ?
#
loop_
_entity_poly.entity_id
_entity_poly.type
_entity_poly.pdbx_seq_one_letter_code
_entity_poly.pdbx_strand_id
1 'polypeptide(L)'
;MSVRKSNRELLKMISRMTLIGTLVVANVLFTMVSYKHLWSQKNALDERIASSIVEKTVTAKRGTIYDRNHTVIAQQTQAYTVVAYLDKGVVDVNGNPNYVKNISSTAKKLKSVLGDEVNEKALVKIMKSAKKAGKSQTELGSGTKRIKKSLMKEIKKLKIPGIGFIDAVSRYYPATPYSSNLIGFAAYDEDKQSIEGKLGLELSLNALLKGKNGKEQYQQTVDGSKLPGTTKVIEQSKNGKDVVLTLDSELQSTVETQLQSTMENENAKSAWCIVMEVETGKVLAWASYPTFDQNEHKEIPSYQDAISTSTYEPGSVMKPFTYATAIDTNVYPYNKT
;
A
#
# COMPACT_ATOMS: atom_id res chain seq x y z
N MET A 1 46.37 -42.18 -81.26
CA MET A 1 46.67 -40.97 -80.41
C MET A 1 45.42 -40.17 -79.97
N SER A 2 44.27 -40.38 -80.57
CA SER A 2 43.00 -39.62 -80.37
C SER A 2 42.22 -39.99 -79.08
N VAL A 3 42.11 -41.28 -78.74
CA VAL A 3 41.29 -41.77 -77.59
C VAL A 3 41.87 -41.31 -76.20
N ARG A 4 43.20 -41.26 -76.08
CA ARG A 4 43.84 -40.79 -74.80
C ARG A 4 43.62 -39.34 -74.51
N LYS A 5 43.43 -38.45 -75.48
CA LYS A 5 43.18 -37.03 -75.36
C LYS A 5 41.72 -36.75 -74.91
N SER A 6 40.77 -37.55 -75.46
CA SER A 6 39.33 -37.52 -75.12
C SER A 6 39.09 -37.88 -73.64
N ASN A 7 39.72 -38.96 -73.17
CA ASN A 7 39.55 -39.41 -71.77
C ASN A 7 40.14 -38.41 -70.75
N ARG A 8 41.20 -37.69 -71.16
CA ARG A 8 41.80 -36.63 -70.28
C ARG A 8 40.89 -35.38 -70.13
N GLU A 9 40.25 -35.03 -71.23
CA GLU A 9 39.26 -33.89 -71.16
C GLU A 9 37.99 -34.27 -70.41
N LEU A 10 37.51 -35.51 -70.56
CA LEU A 10 36.38 -36.04 -69.80
C LEU A 10 36.66 -36.13 -68.29
N LEU A 11 37.88 -36.56 -67.90
CA LEU A 11 38.32 -36.61 -66.52
C LEU A 11 38.42 -35.16 -65.89
N LYS A 12 38.93 -34.18 -66.68
CA LYS A 12 38.98 -32.79 -66.28
C LYS A 12 37.58 -32.20 -66.11
N MET A 13 36.65 -32.55 -66.98
CA MET A 13 35.26 -32.12 -66.92
C MET A 13 34.56 -32.67 -65.68
N ILE A 14 34.73 -33.97 -65.39
CA ILE A 14 34.20 -34.63 -64.19
C ILE A 14 34.79 -33.99 -62.93
N SER A 15 36.11 -33.78 -62.88
CA SER A 15 36.74 -33.12 -61.73
C SER A 15 36.27 -31.71 -61.53
N ARG A 16 36.01 -30.93 -62.58
CA ARG A 16 35.42 -29.60 -62.48
C ARG A 16 33.96 -29.64 -61.97
N MET A 17 33.16 -30.56 -62.45
CA MET A 17 31.76 -30.76 -62.02
C MET A 17 31.68 -31.20 -60.54
N THR A 18 32.56 -32.12 -60.11
CA THR A 18 32.64 -32.48 -58.69
C THR A 18 33.10 -31.36 -57.82
N LEU A 19 34.08 -30.54 -58.27
CA LEU A 19 34.49 -29.33 -57.49
C LEU A 19 33.38 -28.30 -57.36
N ILE A 20 32.63 -28.04 -58.45
CA ILE A 20 31.47 -27.12 -58.39
C ILE A 20 30.39 -27.68 -57.49
N GLY A 21 30.09 -28.99 -57.59
CA GLY A 21 29.11 -29.64 -56.71
C GLY A 21 29.49 -29.54 -55.23
N THR A 22 30.74 -29.78 -54.86
CA THR A 22 31.22 -29.65 -53.49
C THR A 22 31.17 -28.20 -52.98
N LEU A 23 31.48 -27.20 -53.82
CA LEU A 23 31.35 -25.78 -53.49
C LEU A 23 29.91 -25.36 -53.26
N VAL A 24 28.98 -25.85 -54.08
CA VAL A 24 27.54 -25.59 -53.90
C VAL A 24 27.03 -26.21 -52.60
N VAL A 25 27.36 -27.46 -52.30
CA VAL A 25 26.99 -28.11 -51.04
C VAL A 25 27.59 -27.41 -49.85
N ALA A 26 28.87 -26.99 -49.93
CA ALA A 26 29.52 -26.22 -48.85
C ALA A 26 28.82 -24.87 -48.60
N ASN A 27 28.43 -24.14 -49.65
CA ASN A 27 27.68 -22.90 -49.53
C ASN A 27 26.29 -23.10 -48.90
N VAL A 28 25.58 -24.16 -49.30
CA VAL A 28 24.27 -24.49 -48.71
C VAL A 28 24.42 -24.83 -47.23
N LEU A 29 25.40 -25.63 -46.86
CA LEU A 29 25.68 -25.96 -45.46
C LEU A 29 26.07 -24.71 -44.65
N PHE A 30 26.93 -23.87 -45.23
CA PHE A 30 27.34 -22.62 -44.57
C PHE A 30 26.14 -21.68 -44.33
N THR A 31 25.27 -21.52 -45.33
CA THR A 31 24.05 -20.69 -45.18
C THR A 31 23.09 -21.28 -44.17
N MET A 32 22.90 -22.58 -44.12
CA MET A 32 22.06 -23.25 -43.10
C MET A 32 22.62 -23.07 -41.68
N VAL A 33 23.93 -23.27 -41.50
CA VAL A 33 24.57 -23.07 -40.19
C VAL A 33 24.51 -21.60 -39.74
N SER A 34 24.77 -20.67 -40.67
CA SER A 34 24.68 -19.24 -40.38
C SER A 34 23.26 -18.82 -40.01
N TYR A 35 22.26 -19.30 -40.75
CA TYR A 35 20.85 -19.05 -40.47
C TYR A 35 20.43 -19.60 -39.09
N LYS A 36 20.82 -20.84 -38.79
CA LYS A 36 20.55 -21.48 -37.50
C LYS A 36 21.24 -20.72 -36.35
N HIS A 37 22.47 -20.22 -36.57
CA HIS A 37 23.19 -19.46 -35.58
C HIS A 37 22.53 -18.08 -35.31
N LEU A 38 22.15 -17.35 -36.37
CA LEU A 38 21.42 -16.09 -36.26
C LEU A 38 20.06 -16.26 -35.57
N TRP A 39 19.34 -17.34 -35.90
CA TRP A 39 18.05 -17.65 -35.28
C TRP A 39 18.20 -18.00 -33.81
N SER A 40 19.23 -18.78 -33.44
CA SER A 40 19.56 -19.09 -32.04
C SER A 40 19.93 -17.85 -31.23
N GLN A 41 20.71 -16.94 -31.80
CA GLN A 41 21.05 -15.66 -31.13
C GLN A 41 19.83 -14.78 -30.93
N LYS A 42 18.93 -14.70 -31.93
CA LYS A 42 17.68 -13.94 -31.81
C LYS A 42 16.81 -14.51 -30.71
N ASN A 43 16.62 -15.83 -30.65
CA ASN A 43 15.83 -16.46 -29.58
C ASN A 43 16.42 -16.23 -28.20
N ALA A 44 17.74 -16.33 -28.04
CA ALA A 44 18.42 -16.04 -26.77
C ALA A 44 18.29 -14.57 -26.35
N LEU A 45 18.25 -13.64 -27.30
CA LEU A 45 18.01 -12.23 -27.03
C LEU A 45 16.56 -11.99 -26.63
N ASP A 46 15.61 -12.60 -27.35
CA ASP A 46 14.18 -12.48 -27.05
C ASP A 46 13.86 -13.07 -25.66
N GLU A 47 14.46 -14.19 -25.28
CA GLU A 47 14.36 -14.76 -23.93
C GLU A 47 14.93 -13.82 -22.84
N ARG A 48 16.10 -13.21 -23.09
CA ARG A 48 16.69 -12.23 -22.16
C ARG A 48 15.83 -10.98 -22.02
N ILE A 49 15.26 -10.48 -23.09
CA ILE A 49 14.31 -9.36 -23.07
C ILE A 49 13.07 -9.74 -22.28
N ALA A 50 12.47 -10.90 -22.56
CA ALA A 50 11.30 -11.40 -21.86
C ALA A 50 11.54 -11.57 -20.37
N SER A 51 12.70 -12.10 -19.97
CA SER A 51 13.07 -12.28 -18.57
C SER A 51 13.37 -10.95 -17.83
N SER A 52 13.62 -9.87 -18.56
CA SER A 52 13.84 -8.54 -17.99
C SER A 52 12.54 -7.74 -17.79
N ILE A 53 11.41 -8.23 -18.30
CA ILE A 53 10.11 -7.56 -18.14
C ILE A 53 9.55 -7.84 -16.75
N VAL A 54 9.29 -6.76 -16.02
CA VAL A 54 8.67 -6.78 -14.68
C VAL A 54 7.30 -6.14 -14.74
N GLU A 55 6.31 -6.83 -14.18
CA GLU A 55 4.98 -6.27 -13.94
C GLU A 55 4.93 -5.66 -12.54
N LYS A 56 4.45 -4.42 -12.45
CA LYS A 56 4.31 -3.69 -11.18
C LYS A 56 2.89 -3.17 -11.02
N THR A 57 2.33 -3.36 -9.83
CA THR A 57 1.06 -2.76 -9.45
C THR A 57 1.24 -1.25 -9.23
N VAL A 58 0.42 -0.46 -9.88
CA VAL A 58 0.30 0.99 -9.64
C VAL A 58 -0.87 1.19 -8.68
N THR A 59 -0.56 1.47 -7.42
CA THR A 59 -1.56 1.60 -6.37
C THR A 59 -2.44 2.83 -6.61
N ALA A 60 -3.76 2.64 -6.60
CA ALA A 60 -4.73 3.72 -6.63
C ALA A 60 -4.66 4.53 -5.32
N LYS A 61 -4.84 5.84 -5.41
CA LYS A 61 -4.96 6.69 -4.23
C LYS A 61 -6.35 6.49 -3.61
N ARG A 62 -6.39 6.22 -2.29
CA ARG A 62 -7.64 6.16 -1.54
C ARG A 62 -8.25 7.55 -1.42
N GLY A 63 -9.56 7.69 -1.64
CA GLY A 63 -10.30 8.93 -1.52
C GLY A 63 -10.19 9.53 -0.11
N THR A 64 -10.33 10.83 -0.03
CA THR A 64 -10.30 11.61 1.20
C THR A 64 -11.70 11.68 1.81
N ILE A 65 -11.80 11.66 3.13
CA ILE A 65 -13.04 11.95 3.85
C ILE A 65 -12.93 13.37 4.42
N TYR A 66 -13.91 14.20 4.13
CA TYR A 66 -14.02 15.58 4.56
C TYR A 66 -15.24 15.76 5.46
N ASP A 67 -15.21 16.79 6.32
CA ASP A 67 -16.39 17.33 6.98
C ASP A 67 -17.22 18.20 6.01
N ARG A 68 -18.33 18.78 6.50
CA ARG A 68 -19.21 19.68 5.72
C ARG A 68 -18.51 20.94 5.18
N ASN A 69 -17.41 21.35 5.81
CA ASN A 69 -16.62 22.55 5.49
C ASN A 69 -15.36 22.21 4.68
N HIS A 70 -15.25 20.98 4.16
CA HIS A 70 -14.08 20.44 3.47
C HIS A 70 -12.81 20.36 4.33
N THR A 71 -12.94 20.32 5.66
CA THR A 71 -11.83 19.99 6.55
C THR A 71 -11.51 18.50 6.44
N VAL A 72 -10.23 18.15 6.35
CA VAL A 72 -9.80 16.76 6.19
C VAL A 72 -9.99 15.96 7.47
N ILE A 73 -10.84 14.95 7.43
CA ILE A 73 -11.04 13.96 8.51
C ILE A 73 -10.10 12.77 8.34
N ALA A 74 -9.97 12.24 7.11
CA ALA A 74 -9.11 11.11 6.81
C ALA A 74 -8.53 11.23 5.40
N GLN A 75 -7.21 11.05 5.25
CA GLN A 75 -6.53 11.11 3.96
C GLN A 75 -5.43 10.06 3.83
N GLN A 76 -5.07 9.73 2.59
CA GLN A 76 -3.87 8.97 2.31
C GLN A 76 -2.65 9.89 2.36
N THR A 77 -1.61 9.47 3.07
CA THR A 77 -0.34 10.20 3.18
C THR A 77 0.84 9.33 2.79
N GLN A 78 1.96 9.97 2.47
CA GLN A 78 3.22 9.26 2.25
C GLN A 78 3.77 8.72 3.57
N ALA A 79 4.23 7.50 3.52
CA ALA A 79 4.87 6.79 4.61
C ALA A 79 6.15 6.09 4.11
N TYR A 80 6.90 5.48 5.00
CA TYR A 80 8.19 4.86 4.66
C TYR A 80 8.34 3.53 5.39
N THR A 81 8.83 2.52 4.68
CA THR A 81 9.23 1.24 5.30
C THR A 81 10.72 1.20 5.46
N VAL A 82 11.18 0.92 6.67
CA VAL A 82 12.62 0.82 6.99
C VAL A 82 13.15 -0.51 6.48
N VAL A 83 14.27 -0.46 5.74
CA VAL A 83 14.98 -1.65 5.26
C VAL A 83 16.42 -1.65 5.72
N ALA A 84 16.96 -2.85 5.93
CA ALA A 84 18.37 -3.05 6.24
C ALA A 84 19.08 -3.67 5.04
N TYR A 85 20.12 -3.03 4.55
CA TYR A 85 21.05 -3.58 3.56
C TYR A 85 22.09 -4.44 4.29
N LEU A 86 22.19 -5.71 3.90
CA LEU A 86 23.01 -6.72 4.60
C LEU A 86 24.23 -7.16 3.77
N ASP A 87 24.20 -6.91 2.46
CA ASP A 87 25.26 -7.21 1.52
C ASP A 87 26.39 -6.16 1.61
N LYS A 88 27.64 -6.63 1.70
CA LYS A 88 28.83 -5.79 1.75
C LYS A 88 29.09 -5.01 0.44
N GLY A 89 28.54 -5.49 -0.68
CA GLY A 89 28.65 -4.85 -1.98
C GLY A 89 27.76 -3.61 -2.14
N VAL A 90 26.82 -3.35 -1.22
CA VAL A 90 25.98 -2.15 -1.28
C VAL A 90 26.79 -0.92 -0.91
N VAL A 91 26.79 0.08 -1.79
CA VAL A 91 27.45 1.37 -1.60
C VAL A 91 26.45 2.52 -1.64
N ASP A 92 26.80 3.66 -1.03
CA ASP A 92 26.03 4.90 -1.15
C ASP A 92 26.32 5.63 -2.47
N VAL A 93 25.68 6.78 -2.69
CA VAL A 93 25.86 7.62 -3.89
C VAL A 93 27.30 8.14 -4.07
N ASN A 94 28.12 8.08 -3.04
CA ASN A 94 29.52 8.51 -3.05
C ASN A 94 30.49 7.31 -3.16
N GLY A 95 29.96 6.08 -3.32
CA GLY A 95 30.77 4.85 -3.40
C GLY A 95 31.22 4.29 -2.04
N ASN A 96 30.76 4.82 -0.91
CA ASN A 96 31.12 4.30 0.41
C ASN A 96 30.27 3.08 0.78
N PRO A 97 30.84 2.08 1.50
CA PRO A 97 30.09 0.91 1.95
C PRO A 97 28.88 1.27 2.80
N ASN A 98 27.69 0.94 2.32
CA ASN A 98 26.42 1.25 2.97
C ASN A 98 25.64 -0.03 3.33
N TYR A 99 26.17 -0.79 4.28
CA TYR A 99 25.52 -2.00 4.81
C TYR A 99 25.60 -2.05 6.33
N VAL A 100 24.71 -2.84 6.95
CA VAL A 100 24.67 -3.03 8.42
C VAL A 100 25.89 -3.82 8.87
N LYS A 101 26.87 -3.14 9.47
CA LYS A 101 28.10 -3.75 10.01
C LYS A 101 27.82 -4.43 11.36
N ASN A 102 27.11 -3.75 12.27
CA ASN A 102 26.80 -4.23 13.60
C ASN A 102 25.27 -4.28 13.82
N ILE A 103 24.70 -5.48 13.73
CA ILE A 103 23.27 -5.72 13.84
C ILE A 103 22.71 -5.28 15.19
N SER A 104 23.40 -5.59 16.29
CA SER A 104 22.91 -5.26 17.65
C SER A 104 22.89 -3.74 17.89
N SER A 105 23.95 -3.05 17.51
CA SER A 105 24.01 -1.57 17.61
C SER A 105 22.94 -0.91 16.74
N THR A 106 22.71 -1.41 15.52
CA THR A 106 21.66 -0.93 14.62
C THR A 106 20.28 -1.10 15.23
N ALA A 107 19.99 -2.29 15.77
CA ALA A 107 18.70 -2.58 16.41
C ALA A 107 18.45 -1.66 17.62
N LYS A 108 19.47 -1.45 18.48
CA LYS A 108 19.38 -0.55 19.63
C LYS A 108 19.08 0.90 19.22
N LYS A 109 19.78 1.40 18.20
CA LYS A 109 19.54 2.76 17.65
C LYS A 109 18.15 2.91 17.04
N LEU A 110 17.65 1.91 16.31
CA LEU A 110 16.30 1.92 15.79
C LEU A 110 15.25 1.91 16.90
N LYS A 111 15.44 1.08 17.94
CA LYS A 111 14.58 1.03 19.14
C LYS A 111 14.51 2.38 19.86
N SER A 112 15.62 3.14 19.94
CA SER A 112 15.61 4.45 20.63
C SER A 112 14.74 5.51 19.94
N VAL A 113 14.45 5.37 18.62
CA VAL A 113 13.57 6.29 17.88
C VAL A 113 12.17 5.73 17.73
N LEU A 114 12.05 4.42 17.46
CA LEU A 114 10.76 3.78 17.21
C LEU A 114 10.01 3.38 18.50
N GLY A 115 10.66 3.50 19.64
CA GLY A 115 10.03 3.24 20.94
C GLY A 115 9.48 1.81 21.04
N ASP A 116 8.30 1.66 21.65
CA ASP A 116 7.67 0.35 21.89
C ASP A 116 7.04 -0.28 20.66
N GLU A 117 7.04 0.43 19.53
CA GLU A 117 6.61 -0.13 18.25
C GLU A 117 7.49 -1.29 17.78
N VAL A 118 8.74 -1.37 18.25
CA VAL A 118 9.69 -2.39 17.87
C VAL A 118 10.34 -3.08 19.07
N ASN A 119 10.57 -4.38 18.94
CA ASN A 119 11.35 -5.15 19.91
C ASN A 119 12.77 -5.32 19.38
N GLU A 120 13.77 -4.89 20.16
CA GLU A 120 15.19 -4.96 19.77
C GLU A 120 15.64 -6.39 19.43
N LYS A 121 15.25 -7.39 20.25
CA LYS A 121 15.58 -8.80 20.01
C LYS A 121 14.98 -9.33 18.72
N ALA A 122 13.74 -8.87 18.38
CA ALA A 122 13.08 -9.23 17.13
C ALA A 122 13.82 -8.63 15.92
N LEU A 123 14.21 -7.35 15.98
CA LEU A 123 15.00 -6.70 14.91
C LEU A 123 16.32 -7.44 14.67
N VAL A 124 17.04 -7.81 15.75
CA VAL A 124 18.28 -8.58 15.66
C VAL A 124 18.04 -9.94 15.02
N LYS A 125 16.98 -10.66 15.43
CA LYS A 125 16.62 -11.97 14.87
C LYS A 125 16.33 -11.88 13.36
N ILE A 126 15.53 -10.88 12.92
CA ILE A 126 15.19 -10.68 11.52
C ILE A 126 16.45 -10.43 10.68
N MET A 127 17.30 -9.48 11.10
CA MET A 127 18.52 -9.15 10.36
C MET A 127 19.51 -10.32 10.30
N LYS A 128 19.69 -11.06 11.41
CA LYS A 128 20.56 -12.26 11.44
C LYS A 128 20.05 -13.36 10.53
N SER A 129 18.74 -13.65 10.56
CA SER A 129 18.12 -14.67 9.71
C SER A 129 18.23 -14.32 8.24
N ALA A 130 17.95 -13.07 7.87
CA ALA A 130 18.08 -12.58 6.49
C ALA A 130 19.52 -12.66 5.99
N LYS A 131 20.50 -12.28 6.83
CA LYS A 131 21.93 -12.38 6.51
C LYS A 131 22.36 -13.82 6.30
N LYS A 132 21.90 -14.76 7.17
CA LYS A 132 22.17 -16.20 7.02
C LYS A 132 21.58 -16.76 5.73
N ALA A 133 20.42 -16.25 5.31
CA ALA A 133 19.75 -16.63 4.06
C ALA A 133 20.35 -15.96 2.81
N GLY A 134 21.45 -15.20 2.93
CA GLY A 134 22.12 -14.53 1.80
C GLY A 134 21.33 -13.39 1.18
N LYS A 135 20.33 -12.82 1.88
CA LYS A 135 19.55 -11.69 1.35
C LYS A 135 20.38 -10.42 1.34
N SER A 136 20.35 -9.69 0.21
CA SER A 136 21.03 -8.39 0.10
C SER A 136 20.36 -7.32 0.94
N GLN A 137 19.02 -7.38 1.10
CA GLN A 137 18.23 -6.47 1.93
C GLN A 137 17.08 -7.19 2.63
N THR A 138 16.55 -6.59 3.69
CA THR A 138 15.37 -7.11 4.40
C THR A 138 14.56 -5.98 5.05
N GLU A 139 13.23 -6.13 5.09
CA GLU A 139 12.36 -5.34 5.96
C GLU A 139 12.49 -5.81 7.42
N LEU A 140 12.22 -4.93 8.38
CA LEU A 140 12.53 -5.14 9.78
C LEU A 140 11.30 -5.47 10.66
N GLY A 141 10.16 -5.80 10.03
CA GLY A 141 8.93 -6.19 10.73
C GLY A 141 7.89 -5.08 10.84
N SER A 142 6.76 -5.36 11.53
CA SER A 142 5.56 -4.51 11.51
C SER A 142 5.81 -3.08 11.99
N GLY A 143 6.47 -2.88 13.12
CA GLY A 143 6.73 -1.55 13.69
C GLY A 143 7.70 -0.68 12.89
N THR A 144 8.29 -1.21 11.81
CA THR A 144 9.16 -0.47 10.90
C THR A 144 8.52 -0.21 9.54
N LYS A 145 7.30 -0.72 9.34
CA LYS A 145 6.53 -0.54 8.11
C LYS A 145 5.68 0.71 8.20
N ARG A 146 5.63 1.46 7.10
CA ARG A 146 4.75 2.63 6.93
C ARG A 146 4.87 3.69 8.03
N ILE A 147 6.09 3.91 8.51
CA ILE A 147 6.37 4.94 9.51
C ILE A 147 6.13 6.34 8.93
N LYS A 148 5.74 7.27 9.79
CA LYS A 148 5.53 8.68 9.44
C LYS A 148 6.84 9.33 8.97
N LYS A 149 6.72 10.37 8.12
CA LYS A 149 7.87 11.14 7.59
C LYS A 149 8.73 11.76 8.70
N SER A 150 8.15 12.15 9.84
CA SER A 150 8.88 12.63 11.01
C SER A 150 9.86 11.60 11.55
N LEU A 151 9.36 10.36 11.83
CA LEU A 151 10.19 9.25 12.31
C LEU A 151 11.27 8.85 11.31
N MET A 152 10.95 8.83 10.00
CA MET A 152 11.95 8.59 8.96
C MET A 152 13.09 9.62 9.02
N LYS A 153 12.74 10.92 9.21
CA LYS A 153 13.75 11.99 9.35
C LYS A 153 14.61 11.80 10.61
N GLU A 154 14.01 11.39 11.73
CA GLU A 154 14.73 11.12 12.97
C GLU A 154 15.70 9.94 12.83
N ILE A 155 15.27 8.84 12.21
CA ILE A 155 16.15 7.71 11.91
C ILE A 155 17.30 8.15 10.98
N LYS A 156 17.02 8.97 9.96
CA LYS A 156 18.06 9.52 9.06
C LYS A 156 19.12 10.35 9.82
N LYS A 157 18.72 11.13 10.83
CA LYS A 157 19.65 11.90 11.66
C LYS A 157 20.67 11.02 12.41
N LEU A 158 20.30 9.78 12.75
CA LEU A 158 21.20 8.84 13.41
C LEU A 158 22.34 8.33 12.50
N LYS A 159 22.26 8.60 11.18
CA LYS A 159 23.28 8.21 10.17
C LYS A 159 23.72 6.76 10.32
N ILE A 160 22.76 5.83 10.47
CA ILE A 160 23.04 4.40 10.65
C ILE A 160 23.41 3.81 9.29
N PRO A 161 24.66 3.30 9.11
CA PRO A 161 25.06 2.67 7.86
C PRO A 161 24.19 1.45 7.55
N GLY A 162 23.75 1.30 6.31
CA GLY A 162 22.97 0.16 5.87
C GLY A 162 21.48 0.25 6.20
N ILE A 163 20.98 1.36 6.71
CA ILE A 163 19.54 1.58 6.85
C ILE A 163 19.05 2.45 5.70
N GLY A 164 18.04 1.93 5.00
CA GLY A 164 17.35 2.59 3.90
C GLY A 164 15.85 2.71 4.14
N PHE A 165 15.16 3.35 3.20
CA PHE A 165 13.72 3.57 3.25
C PHE A 165 13.11 3.29 1.89
N ILE A 166 12.03 2.52 1.89
CA ILE A 166 11.18 2.29 0.72
C ILE A 166 9.94 3.16 0.88
N ASP A 167 9.56 3.87 -0.18
CA ASP A 167 8.34 4.65 -0.21
C ASP A 167 7.13 3.75 -0.02
N ALA A 168 6.22 4.19 0.84
CA ALA A 168 4.99 3.51 1.17
C ALA A 168 3.85 4.53 1.34
N VAL A 169 2.64 4.05 1.51
CA VAL A 169 1.46 4.86 1.79
C VAL A 169 0.80 4.40 3.08
N SER A 170 0.17 5.34 3.79
CA SER A 170 -0.63 5.07 4.99
C SER A 170 -1.90 5.91 4.99
N ARG A 171 -2.90 5.49 5.75
CA ARG A 171 -4.04 6.32 6.09
C ARG A 171 -3.68 7.21 7.27
N TYR A 172 -4.16 8.44 7.29
CA TYR A 172 -3.86 9.42 8.33
C TYR A 172 -5.11 10.21 8.72
N TYR A 173 -5.31 10.37 10.02
CA TYR A 173 -6.43 11.05 10.66
C TYR A 173 -5.89 12.26 11.42
N PRO A 174 -5.99 13.51 10.88
CA PRO A 174 -5.36 14.69 11.46
C PRO A 174 -5.86 15.05 12.87
N ALA A 175 -7.15 14.84 13.11
CA ALA A 175 -7.85 15.26 14.33
C ALA A 175 -8.17 14.10 15.30
N THR A 176 -7.42 13.00 15.25
CA THR A 176 -7.68 11.82 16.10
C THR A 176 -7.50 12.14 17.60
N PRO A 177 -8.37 11.60 18.50
CA PRO A 177 -9.59 10.86 18.20
C PRO A 177 -10.69 11.78 17.66
N TYR A 178 -11.37 11.38 16.58
CA TYR A 178 -12.46 12.15 15.98
C TYR A 178 -13.54 11.18 15.51
N SER A 179 -14.68 11.18 16.21
CA SER A 179 -15.80 10.29 15.90
C SER A 179 -15.34 8.85 15.57
N SER A 180 -14.45 8.30 16.41
CA SER A 180 -13.60 7.15 16.08
C SER A 180 -14.38 5.94 15.64
N ASN A 181 -15.51 5.64 16.30
CA ASN A 181 -16.32 4.47 15.98
C ASN A 181 -17.13 4.67 14.69
N LEU A 182 -17.62 5.89 14.42
CA LEU A 182 -18.33 6.20 13.18
C LEU A 182 -17.36 6.21 11.99
N ILE A 183 -16.29 6.99 12.06
CA ILE A 183 -15.30 7.09 10.98
C ILE A 183 -14.58 5.76 10.82
N GLY A 184 -14.21 5.12 11.93
CA GLY A 184 -13.42 3.92 11.93
C GLY A 184 -11.98 4.16 11.48
N PHE A 185 -11.37 3.13 10.91
CA PHE A 185 -10.02 3.23 10.36
C PHE A 185 -9.82 2.34 9.14
N ALA A 186 -8.79 2.66 8.37
CA ALA A 186 -8.32 1.87 7.24
C ALA A 186 -6.82 1.60 7.40
N ALA A 187 -6.40 0.40 7.01
CA ALA A 187 -5.01 -0.04 7.05
C ALA A 187 -4.59 -0.62 5.70
N TYR A 188 -3.30 -0.60 5.43
CA TYR A 188 -2.76 -1.20 4.21
C TYR A 188 -2.84 -2.73 4.30
N ASP A 189 -3.35 -3.33 3.23
CA ASP A 189 -3.45 -4.77 3.05
C ASP A 189 -2.37 -5.20 2.05
N GLU A 190 -1.44 -6.04 2.51
CA GLU A 190 -0.28 -6.47 1.70
C GLU A 190 -0.72 -7.36 0.53
N ASP A 191 -1.74 -8.20 0.72
CA ASP A 191 -2.22 -9.12 -0.30
C ASP A 191 -2.94 -8.36 -1.43
N LYS A 192 -3.72 -7.33 -1.06
CA LYS A 192 -4.46 -6.49 -2.00
C LYS A 192 -3.65 -5.32 -2.54
N GLN A 193 -2.49 -5.05 -1.95
CA GLN A 193 -1.63 -3.90 -2.27
C GLN A 193 -2.41 -2.56 -2.28
N SER A 194 -3.31 -2.39 -1.32
CA SER A 194 -4.17 -1.22 -1.20
C SER A 194 -4.50 -0.91 0.26
N ILE A 195 -4.93 0.33 0.54
CA ILE A 195 -5.47 0.71 1.84
C ILE A 195 -6.93 0.26 1.88
N GLU A 196 -7.27 -0.65 2.79
CA GLU A 196 -8.60 -1.22 2.98
C GLU A 196 -9.23 -0.73 4.28
N GLY A 197 -10.51 -0.37 4.22
CA GLY A 197 -11.30 -0.05 5.41
C GLY A 197 -11.47 -1.25 6.32
N LYS A 198 -11.32 -1.06 7.62
CA LYS A 198 -11.39 -2.10 8.65
C LYS A 198 -12.54 -1.90 9.62
N LEU A 199 -13.00 -0.67 9.80
CA LEU A 199 -14.06 -0.30 10.73
C LEU A 199 -14.82 0.95 10.24
N GLY A 200 -16.05 1.15 10.69
CA GLY A 200 -16.88 2.35 10.52
C GLY A 200 -17.14 2.73 9.05
N LEU A 201 -17.19 4.02 8.75
CA LEU A 201 -17.39 4.54 7.40
C LEU A 201 -16.23 4.18 6.45
N GLU A 202 -15.03 4.04 6.95
CA GLU A 202 -13.89 3.55 6.17
C GLU A 202 -14.16 2.14 5.62
N LEU A 203 -14.83 1.27 6.38
CA LEU A 203 -15.23 -0.06 5.95
C LEU A 203 -16.48 -0.03 5.06
N SER A 204 -17.55 0.63 5.50
CA SER A 204 -18.83 0.63 4.78
C SER A 204 -18.74 1.31 3.41
N LEU A 205 -17.92 2.35 3.29
CA LEU A 205 -17.64 3.07 2.04
C LEU A 205 -16.38 2.57 1.33
N ASN A 206 -15.83 1.42 1.73
CA ASN A 206 -14.54 0.95 1.21
C ASN A 206 -14.54 0.82 -0.32
N ALA A 207 -15.61 0.31 -0.92
CA ALA A 207 -15.72 0.16 -2.37
C ALA A 207 -15.64 1.49 -3.14
N LEU A 208 -16.13 2.58 -2.52
CA LEU A 208 -16.09 3.94 -3.08
C LEU A 208 -14.70 4.57 -2.89
N LEU A 209 -14.13 4.41 -1.69
CA LEU A 209 -12.90 5.08 -1.26
C LEU A 209 -11.63 4.45 -1.84
N LYS A 210 -11.55 3.11 -1.99
CA LYS A 210 -10.28 2.44 -2.32
C LYS A 210 -9.78 2.63 -3.73
N GLY A 211 -10.66 2.93 -4.69
CA GLY A 211 -10.32 2.98 -6.10
C GLY A 211 -9.98 1.61 -6.71
N LYS A 212 -9.30 1.62 -7.84
CA LYS A 212 -8.86 0.40 -8.55
C LYS A 212 -7.39 0.54 -8.93
N ASN A 213 -6.56 -0.39 -8.46
CA ASN A 213 -5.15 -0.44 -8.83
C ASN A 213 -5.00 -0.66 -10.33
N GLY A 214 -3.94 -0.10 -10.90
CA GLY A 214 -3.48 -0.33 -12.26
C GLY A 214 -2.30 -1.30 -12.30
N LYS A 215 -1.83 -1.56 -13.53
CA LYS A 215 -0.67 -2.39 -13.79
C LYS A 215 0.21 -1.74 -14.85
N GLU A 216 1.50 -1.71 -14.62
CA GLU A 216 2.50 -1.31 -15.59
C GLU A 216 3.53 -2.42 -15.78
N GLN A 217 4.03 -2.54 -17.00
CA GLN A 217 5.18 -3.36 -17.33
C GLN A 217 6.34 -2.47 -17.75
N TYR A 218 7.54 -2.85 -17.38
CA TYR A 218 8.76 -2.17 -17.81
C TYR A 218 9.92 -3.18 -17.85
N GLN A 219 10.95 -2.87 -18.60
CA GLN A 219 12.19 -3.62 -18.57
C GLN A 219 13.04 -3.18 -17.39
N GLN A 220 13.64 -4.14 -16.72
CA GLN A 220 14.53 -3.95 -15.59
C GLN A 220 15.95 -4.28 -16.01
N THR A 221 16.90 -3.46 -15.60
CA THR A 221 18.34 -3.71 -15.76
C THR A 221 18.80 -4.77 -14.76
N VAL A 222 20.01 -5.31 -14.95
CA VAL A 222 20.57 -6.36 -14.07
C VAL A 222 20.70 -5.90 -12.60
N ASP A 223 20.90 -4.61 -12.38
CA ASP A 223 20.94 -4.00 -11.04
C ASP A 223 19.57 -3.70 -10.43
N GLY A 224 18.48 -4.06 -11.12
CA GLY A 224 17.12 -3.88 -10.65
C GLY A 224 16.49 -2.53 -10.96
N SER A 225 17.21 -1.64 -11.67
CA SER A 225 16.70 -0.33 -12.06
C SER A 225 15.73 -0.41 -13.23
N LYS A 226 14.72 0.48 -13.24
CA LYS A 226 13.78 0.59 -14.36
C LYS A 226 14.46 1.22 -15.57
N LEU A 227 14.40 0.55 -16.72
CA LEU A 227 14.96 1.07 -17.97
C LEU A 227 14.08 2.22 -18.51
N PRO A 228 14.62 3.43 -18.71
CA PRO A 228 13.85 4.55 -19.22
C PRO A 228 13.22 4.26 -20.59
N GLY A 229 11.99 4.73 -20.81
CA GLY A 229 11.28 4.59 -22.09
C GLY A 229 10.64 3.21 -22.34
N THR A 230 10.82 2.23 -21.45
CA THR A 230 10.26 0.87 -21.65
C THR A 230 8.92 0.64 -20.94
N THR A 231 8.39 1.65 -20.25
CA THR A 231 7.14 1.51 -19.49
C THR A 231 5.95 1.41 -20.42
N LYS A 232 5.17 0.35 -20.22
CA LYS A 232 3.88 0.14 -20.87
C LYS A 232 2.80 0.04 -19.79
N VAL A 233 1.80 0.90 -19.86
CA VAL A 233 0.60 0.81 -19.00
C VAL A 233 -0.26 -0.32 -19.53
N ILE A 234 -0.47 -1.35 -18.73
CA ILE A 234 -1.34 -2.50 -19.05
C ILE A 234 -2.77 -2.22 -18.58
N GLU A 235 -2.92 -1.70 -17.37
CA GLU A 235 -4.19 -1.28 -16.79
C GLU A 235 -4.01 0.06 -16.08
N GLN A 236 -4.84 1.03 -16.43
CA GLN A 236 -4.77 2.36 -15.81
C GLN A 236 -5.36 2.32 -14.40
N SER A 237 -4.63 2.84 -13.41
CA SER A 237 -5.16 3.00 -12.06
C SER A 237 -6.28 4.05 -12.03
N LYS A 238 -7.31 3.79 -11.22
CA LYS A 238 -8.40 4.73 -10.97
C LYS A 238 -8.45 5.05 -9.48
N ASN A 239 -8.23 6.30 -9.11
CA ASN A 239 -8.30 6.73 -7.72
C ASN A 239 -9.70 6.54 -7.14
N GLY A 240 -9.78 6.34 -5.83
CA GLY A 240 -11.03 6.34 -5.09
C GLY A 240 -11.70 7.72 -5.12
N LYS A 241 -13.00 7.74 -4.86
CA LYS A 241 -13.78 8.96 -4.77
C LYS A 241 -13.65 9.56 -3.37
N ASP A 242 -13.61 10.88 -3.31
CA ASP A 242 -13.68 11.61 -2.06
C ASP A 242 -15.12 11.61 -1.51
N VAL A 243 -15.26 11.74 -0.20
CA VAL A 243 -16.54 11.76 0.51
C VAL A 243 -16.60 12.99 1.38
N VAL A 244 -17.70 13.74 1.29
CA VAL A 244 -17.98 14.88 2.17
C VAL A 244 -19.13 14.45 3.10
N LEU A 245 -18.85 14.48 4.40
CA LEU A 245 -19.83 14.18 5.46
C LEU A 245 -20.64 15.43 5.83
N THR A 246 -21.72 15.23 6.56
CA THR A 246 -22.50 16.32 7.14
C THR A 246 -21.92 16.79 8.49
N LEU A 247 -20.96 16.07 9.07
CA LEU A 247 -20.31 16.42 10.32
C LEU A 247 -19.66 17.80 10.23
N ASP A 248 -19.72 18.53 11.32
CA ASP A 248 -19.06 19.80 11.55
C ASP A 248 -17.92 19.60 12.54
N SER A 249 -16.68 19.83 12.10
CA SER A 249 -15.49 19.48 12.91
C SER A 249 -15.37 20.31 14.19
N GLU A 250 -15.80 21.57 14.19
CA GLU A 250 -15.75 22.41 15.39
C GLU A 250 -16.79 21.94 16.41
N LEU A 251 -18.02 21.68 15.94
CA LEU A 251 -19.08 21.16 16.80
C LEU A 251 -18.73 19.76 17.33
N GLN A 252 -18.21 18.87 16.48
CA GLN A 252 -17.76 17.54 16.89
C GLN A 252 -16.72 17.60 18.00
N SER A 253 -15.69 18.42 17.83
CA SER A 253 -14.63 18.59 18.85
C SER A 253 -15.19 19.12 20.18
N THR A 254 -16.13 20.07 20.12
CA THR A 254 -16.80 20.59 21.29
C THR A 254 -17.60 19.51 22.01
N VAL A 255 -18.40 18.75 21.27
CA VAL A 255 -19.20 17.64 21.81
C VAL A 255 -18.31 16.56 22.43
N GLU A 256 -17.23 16.17 21.79
CA GLU A 256 -16.29 15.15 22.31
C GLU A 256 -15.64 15.62 23.62
N THR A 257 -15.20 16.87 23.66
CA THR A 257 -14.58 17.46 24.87
C THR A 257 -15.56 17.48 26.06
N GLN A 258 -16.80 17.90 25.82
CA GLN A 258 -17.83 17.93 26.85
C GLN A 258 -18.24 16.52 27.29
N LEU A 259 -18.36 15.59 26.34
CA LEU A 259 -18.71 14.21 26.63
C LEU A 259 -17.64 13.53 27.49
N GLN A 260 -16.36 13.74 27.17
CA GLN A 260 -15.24 13.25 27.98
C GLN A 260 -15.27 13.79 29.38
N SER A 261 -15.41 15.13 29.54
CA SER A 261 -15.48 15.78 30.84
C SER A 261 -16.66 15.26 31.68
N THR A 262 -17.82 15.04 31.04
CA THR A 262 -18.99 14.50 31.73
C THR A 262 -18.73 13.06 32.20
N MET A 263 -18.11 12.23 31.38
CA MET A 263 -17.75 10.85 31.76
C MET A 263 -16.84 10.81 32.98
N GLU A 264 -15.81 11.67 32.98
CA GLU A 264 -14.84 11.73 34.07
C GLU A 264 -15.52 12.23 35.38
N ASN A 265 -16.34 13.27 35.29
CA ASN A 265 -17.00 13.87 36.47
C ASN A 265 -18.05 12.95 37.09
N GLU A 266 -18.81 12.23 36.24
CA GLU A 266 -19.89 11.32 36.66
C GLU A 266 -19.42 9.86 36.85
N ASN A 267 -18.12 9.58 36.63
CA ASN A 267 -17.57 8.23 36.66
C ASN A 267 -18.39 7.23 35.82
N ALA A 268 -18.85 7.70 34.65
CA ALA A 268 -19.69 6.89 33.76
C ALA A 268 -18.86 5.87 32.96
N LYS A 269 -19.42 4.71 32.69
CA LYS A 269 -18.71 3.66 31.89
C LYS A 269 -18.72 3.96 30.40
N SER A 270 -19.76 4.59 29.91
CA SER A 270 -19.92 4.98 28.51
C SER A 270 -20.85 6.18 28.39
N ALA A 271 -20.64 6.97 27.35
CA ALA A 271 -21.52 8.07 27.01
C ALA A 271 -21.54 8.28 25.50
N TRP A 272 -22.61 8.85 24.97
CA TRP A 272 -22.72 9.20 23.56
C TRP A 272 -23.61 10.42 23.36
N CYS A 273 -23.37 11.11 22.26
CA CYS A 273 -24.14 12.29 21.86
C CYS A 273 -24.26 12.36 20.34
N ILE A 274 -25.47 12.69 19.86
CA ILE A 274 -25.75 13.01 18.46
C ILE A 274 -26.31 14.42 18.43
N VAL A 275 -25.79 15.24 17.50
CA VAL A 275 -26.36 16.54 17.17
C VAL A 275 -26.89 16.49 15.74
N MET A 276 -28.16 16.84 15.58
CA MET A 276 -28.85 16.79 14.29
C MET A 276 -29.52 18.13 13.99
N GLU A 277 -29.41 18.57 12.75
CA GLU A 277 -30.13 19.73 12.23
C GLU A 277 -31.61 19.36 12.00
N VAL A 278 -32.51 20.02 12.72
CA VAL A 278 -33.94 19.62 12.77
C VAL A 278 -34.62 19.70 11.39
N GLU A 279 -34.33 20.75 10.61
CA GLU A 279 -35.01 20.98 9.33
C GLU A 279 -34.58 20.00 8.23
N THR A 280 -33.33 19.51 8.26
CA THR A 280 -32.77 18.71 7.19
C THR A 280 -32.49 17.26 7.57
N GLY A 281 -32.46 16.95 8.86
CA GLY A 281 -32.03 15.65 9.39
C GLY A 281 -30.53 15.38 9.26
N LYS A 282 -29.71 16.39 8.90
CA LYS A 282 -28.25 16.21 8.79
C LYS A 282 -27.64 16.03 10.17
N VAL A 283 -26.83 14.99 10.32
CA VAL A 283 -26.05 14.75 11.52
C VAL A 283 -24.83 15.65 11.50
N LEU A 284 -24.71 16.53 12.49
CA LEU A 284 -23.64 17.52 12.61
C LEU A 284 -22.53 17.06 13.55
N ALA A 285 -22.85 16.27 14.57
CA ALA A 285 -21.89 15.61 15.45
C ALA A 285 -22.37 14.21 15.84
N TRP A 286 -21.40 13.30 16.02
CA TRP A 286 -21.62 11.90 16.40
C TRP A 286 -20.47 11.46 17.28
N ALA A 287 -20.62 11.51 18.58
CA ALA A 287 -19.57 11.22 19.55
C ALA A 287 -19.97 10.07 20.46
N SER A 288 -19.05 9.16 20.71
CA SER A 288 -19.21 8.06 21.67
C SER A 288 -17.92 7.85 22.46
N TYR A 289 -18.06 7.49 23.72
CA TYR A 289 -16.98 7.11 24.63
C TYR A 289 -17.23 5.72 25.22
N PRO A 290 -16.16 4.91 25.45
CA PRO A 290 -14.76 5.21 25.21
C PRO A 290 -14.40 5.30 23.73
N THR A 291 -13.38 6.10 23.39
CA THR A 291 -12.86 6.34 22.03
C THR A 291 -11.46 5.75 21.87
N PHE A 292 -10.88 5.82 20.66
CA PHE A 292 -9.53 5.31 20.34
C PHE A 292 -8.83 6.17 19.29
N ASP A 293 -7.49 6.10 19.26
CA ASP A 293 -6.69 6.77 18.22
C ASP A 293 -6.73 5.95 16.92
N GLN A 294 -7.33 6.54 15.87
CA GLN A 294 -7.44 5.92 14.55
C GLN A 294 -6.09 5.73 13.84
N ASN A 295 -5.03 6.43 14.26
CA ASN A 295 -3.70 6.27 13.67
C ASN A 295 -2.90 5.13 14.30
N GLU A 296 -3.22 4.69 15.52
CA GLU A 296 -2.44 3.69 16.24
C GLU A 296 -3.03 2.28 16.16
N HIS A 297 -4.34 2.16 16.01
CA HIS A 297 -5.08 0.88 15.94
C HIS A 297 -4.81 -0.07 17.11
N LYS A 298 -4.45 0.50 18.28
CA LYS A 298 -4.16 -0.24 19.50
C LYS A 298 -5.24 0.00 20.53
N GLU A 299 -5.44 -1.00 21.40
CA GLU A 299 -6.34 -0.89 22.56
C GLU A 299 -7.72 -0.32 22.20
N ILE A 300 -8.30 -0.82 21.09
CA ILE A 300 -9.63 -0.40 20.64
C ILE A 300 -10.66 -0.95 21.63
N PRO A 301 -11.36 -0.10 22.42
CA PRO A 301 -12.26 -0.55 23.49
C PRO A 301 -13.45 -1.33 22.96
N SER A 302 -13.95 -0.94 21.79
CA SER A 302 -15.05 -1.60 21.08
C SER A 302 -14.91 -1.40 19.58
N TYR A 303 -15.17 -2.48 18.83
CA TYR A 303 -15.32 -2.44 17.37
C TYR A 303 -16.76 -2.09 16.93
N GLN A 304 -17.67 -1.92 17.88
CA GLN A 304 -19.05 -1.55 17.64
C GLN A 304 -19.25 -0.07 17.97
N ASP A 305 -19.98 0.63 17.11
CA ASP A 305 -20.45 1.96 17.42
C ASP A 305 -21.67 1.90 18.34
N ALA A 306 -21.51 2.34 19.58
CA ALA A 306 -22.54 2.23 20.60
C ALA A 306 -23.84 2.96 20.21
N ILE A 307 -23.75 4.08 19.50
CA ILE A 307 -24.91 4.87 19.08
C ILE A 307 -25.82 4.07 18.13
N SER A 308 -25.21 3.32 17.21
CA SER A 308 -25.97 2.57 16.21
C SER A 308 -26.33 1.14 16.64
N THR A 309 -25.65 0.59 17.66
CA THR A 309 -25.80 -0.84 18.01
C THR A 309 -26.29 -1.11 19.42
N SER A 310 -26.14 -0.15 20.36
CA SER A 310 -26.55 -0.34 21.73
C SER A 310 -28.06 -0.11 21.92
N THR A 311 -28.65 -0.85 22.82
CA THR A 311 -30.04 -0.66 23.30
C THR A 311 -29.99 -0.03 24.68
N TYR A 312 -30.94 0.86 24.96
CA TYR A 312 -31.09 1.50 26.27
C TYR A 312 -32.56 1.77 26.60
N GLU A 313 -32.87 1.98 27.86
CA GLU A 313 -34.22 2.35 28.33
C GLU A 313 -34.40 3.86 28.28
N PRO A 314 -35.15 4.41 27.30
CA PRO A 314 -35.24 5.86 27.10
C PRO A 314 -36.06 6.59 28.16
N GLY A 315 -36.88 5.87 28.92
CA GLY A 315 -37.71 6.47 29.97
C GLY A 315 -38.64 7.56 29.42
N SER A 316 -38.75 8.70 30.15
CA SER A 316 -39.65 9.80 29.79
C SER A 316 -39.32 10.48 28.44
N VAL A 317 -38.15 10.23 27.86
CA VAL A 317 -37.78 10.73 26.52
C VAL A 317 -38.69 10.16 25.45
N MET A 318 -39.37 9.03 25.71
CA MET A 318 -40.36 8.45 24.79
C MET A 318 -41.72 9.19 24.80
N LYS A 319 -42.03 10.06 25.77
CA LYS A 319 -43.32 10.77 25.85
C LYS A 319 -43.63 11.61 24.59
N PRO A 320 -42.72 12.41 24.04
CA PRO A 320 -42.96 13.15 22.79
C PRO A 320 -43.42 12.24 21.64
N PHE A 321 -42.82 11.06 21.49
CA PHE A 321 -43.21 10.09 20.46
C PHE A 321 -44.62 9.53 20.72
N THR A 322 -44.96 9.23 21.97
CA THR A 322 -46.30 8.77 22.37
C THR A 322 -47.36 9.83 22.05
N TYR A 323 -47.10 11.09 22.41
CA TYR A 323 -48.02 12.18 22.11
C TYR A 323 -48.13 12.44 20.60
N ALA A 324 -47.01 12.47 19.87
CA ALA A 324 -47.03 12.64 18.43
C ALA A 324 -47.87 11.54 17.74
N THR A 325 -47.72 10.29 18.16
CA THR A 325 -48.52 9.17 17.64
C THR A 325 -50.00 9.37 17.98
N ALA A 326 -50.33 9.78 19.21
CA ALA A 326 -51.71 9.99 19.61
C ALA A 326 -52.39 11.14 18.83
N ILE A 327 -51.63 12.18 18.49
CA ILE A 327 -52.08 13.30 17.63
C ILE A 327 -52.31 12.82 16.19
N ASP A 328 -51.31 12.11 15.60
CA ASP A 328 -51.35 11.63 14.22
C ASP A 328 -52.50 10.63 13.98
N THR A 329 -52.78 9.79 14.97
CA THR A 329 -53.89 8.83 14.93
C THR A 329 -55.25 9.38 15.38
N ASN A 330 -55.34 10.69 15.68
CA ASN A 330 -56.54 11.38 16.16
C ASN A 330 -57.16 10.79 17.45
N VAL A 331 -56.37 10.12 18.30
CA VAL A 331 -56.85 9.59 19.58
C VAL A 331 -56.51 10.55 20.77
N TYR A 332 -55.77 11.62 20.52
CA TYR A 332 -55.42 12.60 21.53
C TYR A 332 -56.58 13.55 21.83
N PRO A 333 -57.09 13.58 23.05
CA PRO A 333 -58.27 14.41 23.41
C PRO A 333 -57.83 15.85 23.70
N TYR A 334 -57.69 16.72 22.70
CA TYR A 334 -57.28 18.11 22.82
C TYR A 334 -58.04 18.96 23.84
N ASN A 335 -59.28 18.54 24.21
CA ASN A 335 -60.17 19.33 25.09
C ASN A 335 -60.35 18.72 26.47
N LYS A 336 -59.54 17.76 26.90
CA LYS A 336 -59.55 17.23 28.26
C LYS A 336 -58.37 17.77 29.04
N THR A 337 -58.66 18.61 30.04
CA THR A 337 -57.74 19.07 31.09
C THR A 337 -57.53 17.93 32.08
#